data_ec4467effbdb30228728134e0b845207
#
_entry.id   ec4467effbdb30228728134e0b845207
#
_cell.length_a   1.000
_cell.length_b   1.000
_cell.length_c   1.000
_cell.angle_alpha   90.00
_cell.angle_beta   90.00
_cell.angle_gamma   90.00
#
_symmetry.space_group_name_H-M   'P 1'
#
loop_
_entity.id
_entity.type
_entity.pdbx_description
1 polymer ?
#
loop_
_entity_poly.entity_id
_entity_poly.type
_entity_poly.pdbx_seq_one_letter_code
_entity_poly.pdbx_strand_id
1 'polypeptide(L)'
;MNKEHLIEEIKKAFDYKEVLKEAVKNHHKIIILGNGGSNAVASHISQDYTKALGKKAFTFSDPSRLTCYINDYGMENANTKFLQEFCSKNTLVIIMSSGGDSENMVRAVNYCKDNNIATVVLTGFNRQSKLADITFPTRLFHYWCDSKDYGVVECVHQILLHSIIGD
;
A
#
# COMPACT_ATOMS: atom_id res chain seq x y z
N MET A 1 19.82 10.67 5.19
CA MET A 1 19.75 9.40 4.42
C MET A 1 21.16 8.80 4.30
N ASN A 2 21.37 7.58 4.80
CA ASN A 2 22.63 6.83 4.63
C ASN A 2 22.54 6.02 3.33
N LYS A 3 23.50 6.21 2.40
CA LYS A 3 23.51 5.57 1.08
C LYS A 3 23.62 4.04 1.17
N GLU A 4 24.49 3.53 2.04
CA GLU A 4 24.72 2.09 2.19
C GLU A 4 23.47 1.40 2.73
N HIS A 5 22.86 1.98 3.75
CA HIS A 5 21.61 1.50 4.31
C HIS A 5 20.46 1.50 3.29
N LEU A 6 20.33 2.56 2.48
CA LEU A 6 19.34 2.60 1.40
C LEU A 6 19.53 1.44 0.41
N ILE A 7 20.78 1.16 0.01
CA ILE A 7 21.11 0.06 -0.91
C ILE A 7 20.71 -1.29 -0.30
N GLU A 8 20.95 -1.50 1.00
CA GLU A 8 20.57 -2.72 1.70
C GLU A 8 19.04 -2.90 1.71
N GLU A 9 18.29 -1.85 2.03
CA GLU A 9 16.84 -1.90 2.05
C GLU A 9 16.24 -2.13 0.64
N ILE A 10 16.84 -1.56 -0.41
CA ILE A 10 16.46 -1.86 -1.79
C ILE A 10 16.68 -3.34 -2.09
N LYS A 11 17.81 -3.94 -1.73
CA LYS A 11 18.07 -5.37 -1.94
C LYS A 11 17.02 -6.25 -1.25
N LYS A 12 16.72 -5.96 0.02
CA LYS A 12 15.66 -6.67 0.77
C LYS A 12 14.28 -6.53 0.11
N ALA A 13 13.97 -5.34 -0.42
CA ALA A 13 12.70 -5.12 -1.12
C ALA A 13 12.56 -6.02 -2.37
N PHE A 14 13.65 -6.26 -3.09
CA PHE A 14 13.65 -7.13 -4.25
C PHE A 14 13.36 -8.61 -3.94
N ASP A 15 13.54 -9.07 -2.70
CA ASP A 15 13.14 -10.43 -2.27
C ASP A 15 11.61 -10.60 -2.34
N TYR A 16 10.86 -9.50 -2.34
CA TYR A 16 9.40 -9.49 -2.46
C TYR A 16 8.88 -9.28 -3.89
N LYS A 17 9.76 -9.05 -4.87
CA LYS A 17 9.38 -8.75 -6.25
C LYS A 17 8.48 -9.81 -6.85
N GLU A 18 8.86 -11.09 -6.78
CA GLU A 18 8.13 -12.18 -7.43
C GLU A 18 6.75 -12.41 -6.79
N VAL A 19 6.64 -12.32 -5.46
CA VAL A 19 5.33 -12.44 -4.78
C VAL A 19 4.43 -11.25 -5.10
N LEU A 20 4.98 -10.05 -5.23
CA LEU A 20 4.24 -8.86 -5.66
C LEU A 20 3.78 -9.00 -7.11
N LYS A 21 4.66 -9.46 -8.01
CA LYS A 21 4.36 -9.69 -9.43
C LYS A 21 3.21 -10.68 -9.60
N GLU A 22 3.24 -11.79 -8.87
CA GLU A 22 2.17 -12.78 -8.89
C GLU A 22 0.87 -12.23 -8.31
N ALA A 23 0.92 -11.47 -7.21
CA ALA A 23 -0.23 -10.81 -6.64
C ALA A 23 -0.89 -9.85 -7.65
N VAL A 24 -0.10 -9.00 -8.30
CA VAL A 24 -0.59 -8.06 -9.32
C VAL A 24 -1.11 -8.78 -10.56
N LYS A 25 -0.44 -9.84 -11.00
CA LYS A 25 -0.88 -10.65 -12.15
C LYS A 25 -2.27 -11.26 -11.94
N ASN A 26 -2.52 -11.80 -10.75
CA ASN A 26 -3.76 -12.51 -10.42
C ASN A 26 -4.96 -11.60 -10.15
N HIS A 27 -4.75 -10.27 -10.06
CA HIS A 27 -5.82 -9.32 -9.79
C HIS A 27 -5.90 -8.28 -10.92
N HIS A 28 -7.09 -8.09 -11.49
CA HIS A 28 -7.29 -7.07 -12.51
C HIS A 28 -7.55 -5.68 -11.91
N LYS A 29 -8.20 -5.65 -10.74
CA LYS A 29 -8.49 -4.41 -9.98
C LYS A 29 -7.52 -4.26 -8.82
N ILE A 30 -6.88 -3.11 -8.73
CA ILE A 30 -5.89 -2.81 -7.70
C ILE A 30 -6.22 -1.47 -7.05
N ILE A 31 -6.27 -1.42 -5.74
CA ILE A 31 -6.42 -0.18 -4.98
C ILE A 31 -5.15 0.01 -4.15
N ILE A 32 -4.51 1.17 -4.29
CA ILE A 32 -3.29 1.50 -3.56
C ILE A 32 -3.59 2.66 -2.62
N LEU A 33 -3.34 2.50 -1.33
CA LEU A 33 -3.63 3.48 -0.29
C LEU A 33 -2.39 3.88 0.50
N GLY A 34 -2.33 5.14 0.88
CA GLY A 34 -1.30 5.71 1.73
C GLY A 34 -1.70 7.10 2.22
N ASN A 35 -0.95 7.65 3.17
CA ASN A 35 -1.08 9.04 3.62
C ASN A 35 0.13 9.85 3.14
N GLY A 36 -0.02 11.16 2.92
CA GLY A 36 1.08 12.06 2.60
C GLY A 36 1.92 11.60 1.41
N GLY A 37 3.25 11.44 1.60
CA GLY A 37 4.16 10.96 0.57
C GLY A 37 3.82 9.56 0.08
N SER A 38 3.38 8.66 0.96
CA SER A 38 2.86 7.34 0.55
C SER A 38 1.64 7.45 -0.36
N ASN A 39 0.78 8.49 -0.20
CA ASN A 39 -0.34 8.72 -1.12
C ASN A 39 0.14 9.25 -2.49
N ALA A 40 1.19 10.06 -2.52
CA ALA A 40 1.82 10.49 -3.76
C ALA A 40 2.41 9.29 -4.54
N VAL A 41 3.10 8.38 -3.84
CA VAL A 41 3.57 7.10 -4.41
C VAL A 41 2.38 6.27 -4.92
N ALA A 42 1.30 6.13 -4.14
CA ALA A 42 0.11 5.39 -4.53
C ALA A 42 -0.51 5.95 -5.83
N SER A 43 -0.59 7.28 -5.94
CA SER A 43 -1.11 7.96 -7.12
C SER A 43 -0.27 7.66 -8.36
N HIS A 44 1.05 7.77 -8.23
CA HIS A 44 1.99 7.50 -9.33
C HIS A 44 1.94 6.03 -9.77
N ILE A 45 2.07 5.09 -8.84
CA ILE A 45 2.06 3.65 -9.13
C ILE A 45 0.72 3.19 -9.72
N SER A 46 -0.41 3.72 -9.26
CA SER A 46 -1.72 3.35 -9.82
C SER A 46 -1.83 3.72 -11.30
N GLN A 47 -1.28 4.88 -11.70
CA GLN A 47 -1.20 5.27 -13.10
C GLN A 47 -0.30 4.31 -13.90
N ASP A 48 0.87 3.98 -13.38
CA ASP A 48 1.82 3.11 -14.06
C ASP A 48 1.29 1.67 -14.21
N TYR A 49 0.65 1.13 -13.18
CA TYR A 49 0.01 -0.18 -13.26
C TYR A 49 -1.14 -0.20 -14.28
N THR A 50 -1.86 0.89 -14.41
CA THR A 50 -2.90 1.02 -15.43
C THR A 50 -2.28 1.09 -16.82
N LYS A 51 -1.28 1.95 -17.02
CA LYS A 51 -0.69 2.21 -18.34
C LYS A 51 0.21 1.05 -18.82
N ALA A 52 1.08 0.55 -17.96
CA ALA A 52 2.09 -0.44 -18.34
C ALA A 52 1.62 -1.90 -18.19
N LEU A 53 0.77 -2.19 -17.20
CA LEU A 53 0.34 -3.56 -16.88
C LEU A 53 -1.13 -3.84 -17.26
N GLY A 54 -1.85 -2.86 -17.82
CA GLY A 54 -3.26 -3.02 -18.22
C GLY A 54 -4.21 -3.27 -17.05
N LYS A 55 -3.84 -2.87 -15.82
CA LYS A 55 -4.67 -3.07 -14.62
C LYS A 55 -5.69 -1.96 -14.46
N LYS A 56 -6.81 -2.23 -13.80
CA LYS A 56 -7.71 -1.19 -13.27
C LYS A 56 -7.18 -0.75 -11.91
N ALA A 57 -6.09 0.02 -11.92
CA ALA A 57 -5.45 0.49 -10.70
C ALA A 57 -5.83 1.95 -10.40
N PHE A 58 -6.13 2.24 -9.13
CA PHE A 58 -6.44 3.59 -8.67
C PHE A 58 -6.16 3.74 -7.17
N THR A 59 -6.20 4.98 -6.74
CA THR A 59 -5.95 5.37 -5.34
C THR A 59 -6.99 6.37 -4.85
N PHE A 60 -7.01 6.60 -3.57
CA PHE A 60 -7.86 7.59 -2.91
C PHE A 60 -7.09 8.91 -2.78
N SER A 61 -6.93 9.65 -3.90
CA SER A 61 -6.12 10.88 -3.98
C SER A 61 -6.85 12.07 -4.59
N ASP A 62 -8.05 11.92 -5.11
CA ASP A 62 -8.83 13.06 -5.62
C ASP A 62 -9.18 14.01 -4.49
N PRO A 63 -8.82 15.30 -4.54
CA PRO A 63 -9.02 16.24 -3.44
C PRO A 63 -10.48 16.42 -3.03
N SER A 64 -11.41 16.46 -3.99
CA SER A 64 -12.83 16.63 -3.68
C SER A 64 -13.39 15.39 -2.98
N ARG A 65 -13.00 14.21 -3.44
CA ARG A 65 -13.40 12.96 -2.80
C ARG A 65 -12.80 12.80 -1.40
N LEU A 66 -11.51 13.09 -1.24
CA LEU A 66 -10.84 13.07 0.07
C LEU A 66 -11.52 14.00 1.07
N THR A 67 -11.76 15.24 0.69
CA THR A 67 -12.37 16.23 1.59
C THR A 67 -13.82 15.88 1.93
N CYS A 68 -14.60 15.36 0.98
CA CYS A 68 -15.96 14.88 1.20
C CYS A 68 -15.97 13.72 2.22
N TYR A 69 -15.18 12.65 1.96
CA TYR A 69 -15.18 11.48 2.84
C TYR A 69 -14.63 11.78 4.24
N ILE A 70 -13.63 12.65 4.35
CA ILE A 70 -13.10 13.09 5.65
C ILE A 70 -14.13 13.89 6.41
N ASN A 71 -14.85 14.81 5.74
CA ASN A 71 -15.90 15.60 6.35
C ASN A 71 -17.07 14.75 6.84
N ASP A 72 -17.50 13.77 6.06
CA ASP A 72 -18.71 12.99 6.31
C ASP A 72 -18.47 11.80 7.25
N TYR A 73 -17.30 11.19 7.21
CA TYR A 73 -17.00 9.94 7.92
C TYR A 73 -15.85 10.04 8.94
N GLY A 74 -15.14 11.17 8.97
CA GLY A 74 -13.90 11.34 9.74
C GLY A 74 -12.68 10.75 9.04
N MET A 75 -11.50 11.29 9.36
CA MET A 75 -10.22 10.89 8.76
C MET A 75 -9.94 9.40 8.94
N GLU A 76 -10.27 8.85 10.11
CA GLU A 76 -10.02 7.46 10.47
C GLU A 76 -10.88 6.46 9.69
N ASN A 77 -12.05 6.87 9.19
CA ASN A 77 -12.99 6.01 8.47
C ASN A 77 -12.93 6.20 6.95
N ALA A 78 -12.42 7.32 6.47
CA ALA A 78 -12.49 7.71 5.05
C ALA A 78 -11.95 6.61 4.11
N ASN A 79 -10.79 6.01 4.41
CA ASN A 79 -10.21 4.94 3.60
C ASN A 79 -11.06 3.67 3.62
N THR A 80 -11.62 3.32 4.78
CA THR A 80 -12.52 2.17 4.91
C THR A 80 -13.79 2.36 4.11
N LYS A 81 -14.38 3.56 4.16
CA LYS A 81 -15.56 3.91 3.35
C LYS A 81 -15.27 3.84 1.86
N PHE A 82 -14.13 4.37 1.45
CA PHE A 82 -13.69 4.24 0.07
C PHE A 82 -13.56 2.76 -0.36
N LEU A 83 -12.96 1.91 0.48
CA LEU A 83 -12.86 0.47 0.19
C LEU A 83 -14.24 -0.19 0.12
N GLN A 84 -15.18 0.15 0.99
CA GLN A 84 -16.55 -0.39 0.97
C GLN A 84 -17.26 -0.15 -0.37
N GLU A 85 -17.02 1.00 -0.99
CA GLU A 85 -17.66 1.37 -2.26
C GLU A 85 -16.92 0.84 -3.49
N PHE A 86 -15.60 0.74 -3.41
CA PHE A 86 -14.77 0.44 -4.58
C PHE A 86 -14.13 -0.94 -4.59
N CYS A 87 -14.07 -1.67 -3.46
CA CYS A 87 -13.56 -3.04 -3.44
C CYS A 87 -14.58 -4.05 -3.96
N SER A 88 -14.03 -5.12 -4.50
CA SER A 88 -14.75 -6.36 -4.81
C SER A 88 -13.88 -7.56 -4.37
N LYS A 89 -14.42 -8.77 -4.36
CA LYS A 89 -13.68 -9.99 -3.94
C LYS A 89 -12.37 -10.22 -4.73
N ASN A 90 -12.31 -9.73 -5.97
CA ASN A 90 -11.12 -9.88 -6.83
C ASN A 90 -10.26 -8.60 -6.88
N THR A 91 -10.33 -7.77 -5.85
CA THR A 91 -9.47 -6.59 -5.71
C THR A 91 -8.22 -6.94 -4.91
N LEU A 92 -7.07 -6.52 -5.39
CA LEU A 92 -5.84 -6.43 -4.58
C LEU A 92 -5.79 -5.05 -3.93
N VAL A 93 -5.64 -4.99 -2.62
CA VAL A 93 -5.41 -3.75 -1.88
C VAL A 93 -3.95 -3.70 -1.43
N ILE A 94 -3.24 -2.63 -1.80
CA ILE A 94 -1.87 -2.36 -1.36
C ILE A 94 -1.93 -1.17 -0.39
N ILE A 95 -1.46 -1.36 0.84
CA ILE A 95 -1.50 -0.35 1.89
C ILE A 95 -0.07 0.02 2.29
N MET A 96 0.26 1.31 2.20
CA MET A 96 1.54 1.87 2.59
C MET A 96 1.39 2.81 3.79
N SER A 97 2.22 2.60 4.82
CA SER A 97 2.28 3.47 5.99
C SER A 97 3.66 3.42 6.61
N SER A 98 4.46 4.47 6.49
CA SER A 98 5.84 4.48 7.01
C SER A 98 5.89 4.19 8.51
N GLY A 99 5.00 4.76 9.32
CA GLY A 99 4.93 4.48 10.76
C GLY A 99 4.20 3.18 11.11
N GLY A 100 3.28 2.73 10.25
CA GLY A 100 2.48 1.53 10.48
C GLY A 100 1.36 1.64 11.53
N ASP A 101 1.16 2.83 12.12
CA ASP A 101 0.20 3.02 13.23
C ASP A 101 -0.96 3.98 12.90
N SER A 102 -1.02 4.51 11.67
CA SER A 102 -2.08 5.42 11.24
C SER A 102 -3.45 4.74 11.30
N GLU A 103 -4.36 5.29 12.09
CA GLU A 103 -5.66 4.68 12.40
C GLU A 103 -6.50 4.40 11.14
N ASN A 104 -6.51 5.32 10.17
CA ASN A 104 -7.22 5.11 8.90
C ASN A 104 -6.66 3.91 8.09
N MET A 105 -5.35 3.67 8.14
CA MET A 105 -4.73 2.51 7.48
C MET A 105 -4.99 1.22 8.25
N VAL A 106 -4.96 1.27 9.58
CA VAL A 106 -5.32 0.13 10.46
C VAL A 106 -6.76 -0.31 10.22
N ARG A 107 -7.70 0.62 10.16
CA ARG A 107 -9.11 0.31 9.85
C ARG A 107 -9.29 -0.23 8.44
N ALA A 108 -8.55 0.31 7.46
CA ALA A 108 -8.58 -0.20 6.10
C ALA A 108 -8.08 -1.65 6.00
N VAL A 109 -6.98 -2.01 6.71
CA VAL A 109 -6.48 -3.40 6.76
C VAL A 109 -7.48 -4.32 7.46
N ASN A 110 -8.07 -3.89 8.58
CA ASN A 110 -9.09 -4.68 9.27
C ASN A 110 -10.32 -4.92 8.38
N TYR A 111 -10.76 -3.92 7.62
CA TYR A 111 -11.82 -4.10 6.63
C TYR A 111 -11.44 -5.17 5.58
N CYS A 112 -10.22 -5.13 5.06
CA CYS A 112 -9.75 -6.16 4.11
C CYS A 112 -9.74 -7.54 4.73
N LYS A 113 -9.27 -7.67 5.98
CA LYS A 113 -9.28 -8.91 6.76
C LYS A 113 -10.70 -9.48 6.91
N ASP A 114 -11.64 -8.66 7.38
CA ASP A 114 -13.01 -9.07 7.68
C ASP A 114 -13.80 -9.46 6.41
N ASN A 115 -13.39 -8.93 5.25
CA ASN A 115 -14.02 -9.21 3.96
C ASN A 115 -13.20 -10.16 3.06
N ASN A 116 -12.14 -10.78 3.58
CA ASN A 116 -11.26 -11.70 2.86
C ASN A 116 -10.70 -11.12 1.54
N ILE A 117 -10.30 -9.84 1.57
CA ILE A 117 -9.71 -9.13 0.42
C ILE A 117 -8.20 -9.37 0.40
N ALA A 118 -7.66 -9.74 -0.77
CA ALA A 118 -6.23 -9.89 -0.97
C ALA A 118 -5.49 -8.58 -0.66
N THR A 119 -4.50 -8.62 0.23
CA THR A 119 -3.86 -7.42 0.76
C THR A 119 -2.35 -7.55 0.83
N VAL A 120 -1.66 -6.50 0.42
CA VAL A 120 -0.22 -6.28 0.61
C VAL A 120 -0.06 -5.11 1.57
N VAL A 121 0.83 -5.24 2.55
CA VAL A 121 1.13 -4.19 3.53
C VAL A 121 2.60 -3.82 3.46
N LEU A 122 2.90 -2.54 3.30
CA LEU A 122 4.26 -2.01 3.29
C LEU A 122 4.41 -1.00 4.43
N THR A 123 5.37 -1.25 5.32
CA THR A 123 5.64 -0.37 6.47
C THR A 123 7.14 -0.05 6.60
N GLY A 124 7.45 0.84 7.52
CA GLY A 124 8.81 1.18 7.94
C GLY A 124 8.85 1.42 9.45
N PHE A 125 9.77 2.27 9.89
CA PHE A 125 9.97 2.79 11.25
C PHE A 125 10.00 1.71 12.32
N ASN A 126 8.82 1.29 12.80
CA ASN A 126 8.69 0.32 13.88
C ASN A 126 8.30 -1.05 13.32
N ARG A 127 9.14 -2.04 13.59
CA ARG A 127 8.88 -3.42 13.18
C ARG A 127 7.62 -4.01 13.85
N GLN A 128 7.30 -3.53 15.06
CA GLN A 128 6.14 -3.93 15.84
C GLN A 128 5.06 -2.83 15.77
N SER A 129 4.64 -2.48 14.57
CA SER A 129 3.55 -1.54 14.35
C SER A 129 2.19 -2.26 14.33
N LYS A 130 1.10 -1.50 14.54
CA LYS A 130 -0.27 -2.04 14.48
C LYS A 130 -0.54 -2.79 13.17
N LEU A 131 -0.06 -2.26 12.03
CA LEU A 131 -0.22 -2.91 10.72
C LEU A 131 0.60 -4.19 10.59
N ALA A 132 1.78 -4.26 11.20
CA ALA A 132 2.61 -5.47 11.20
C ALA A 132 1.92 -6.61 11.96
N ASP A 133 1.26 -6.30 13.07
CA ASP A 133 0.62 -7.27 13.96
C ASP A 133 -0.70 -7.83 13.41
N ILE A 134 -1.37 -7.14 12.48
CA ILE A 134 -2.62 -7.63 11.87
C ILE A 134 -2.28 -8.73 10.86
N THR A 135 -2.50 -9.99 11.23
CA THR A 135 -2.31 -11.16 10.37
C THR A 135 -3.65 -11.78 9.97
N PHE A 136 -3.76 -12.23 8.73
CA PHE A 136 -4.95 -12.91 8.20
C PHE A 136 -4.61 -13.70 6.92
N PRO A 137 -5.41 -14.74 6.54
CA PRO A 137 -5.05 -15.63 5.43
C PRO A 137 -4.87 -14.94 4.07
N THR A 138 -5.62 -13.87 3.80
CA THR A 138 -5.55 -13.11 2.53
C THR A 138 -4.54 -11.96 2.55
N ARG A 139 -3.77 -11.77 3.64
CA ARG A 139 -2.58 -10.92 3.63
C ARG A 139 -1.45 -11.68 2.92
N LEU A 140 -1.20 -11.31 1.67
CA LEU A 140 -0.24 -12.00 0.81
C LEU A 140 1.20 -11.88 1.33
N PHE A 141 1.59 -10.66 1.73
CA PHE A 141 2.82 -10.42 2.46
C PHE A 141 2.79 -9.07 3.21
N HIS A 142 3.74 -8.91 4.12
CA HIS A 142 4.10 -7.66 4.77
C HIS A 142 5.58 -7.42 4.53
N TYR A 143 5.92 -6.28 3.91
CA TYR A 143 7.29 -5.80 3.80
C TYR A 143 7.51 -4.69 4.82
N TRP A 144 8.59 -4.81 5.60
CA TRP A 144 9.02 -3.81 6.56
C TRP A 144 10.38 -3.26 6.15
N CYS A 145 10.47 -1.95 5.88
CA CYS A 145 11.69 -1.20 5.62
C CYS A 145 12.31 -0.78 6.95
N ASP A 146 13.50 -1.25 7.25
CA ASP A 146 14.22 -0.94 8.50
C ASP A 146 14.82 0.48 8.44
N SER A 147 13.99 1.49 8.49
CA SER A 147 14.41 2.89 8.52
C SER A 147 13.39 3.77 9.21
N LYS A 148 13.91 4.79 9.93
CA LYS A 148 13.11 5.88 10.52
C LYS A 148 13.13 7.16 9.65
N ASP A 149 13.73 7.10 8.47
CA ASP A 149 13.78 8.20 7.51
C ASP A 149 12.66 8.02 6.48
N TYR A 150 11.72 8.98 6.44
CA TYR A 150 10.62 8.95 5.47
C TYR A 150 11.11 8.85 4.03
N GLY A 151 12.19 9.56 3.69
CA GLY A 151 12.76 9.52 2.35
C GLY A 151 13.26 8.14 1.96
N VAL A 152 13.85 7.37 2.89
CA VAL A 152 14.26 5.99 2.65
C VAL A 152 13.02 5.11 2.46
N VAL A 153 12.09 5.14 3.43
CA VAL A 153 10.92 4.24 3.43
C VAL A 153 10.07 4.45 2.19
N GLU A 154 9.73 5.70 1.86
CA GLU A 154 8.87 6.01 0.70
C GLU A 154 9.56 5.67 -0.63
N CYS A 155 10.87 5.96 -0.76
CA CYS A 155 11.63 5.59 -1.95
C CYS A 155 11.71 4.07 -2.12
N VAL A 156 11.97 3.31 -1.05
CA VAL A 156 12.07 1.85 -1.12
C VAL A 156 10.72 1.21 -1.44
N HIS A 157 9.61 1.70 -0.85
CA HIS A 157 8.27 1.26 -1.21
C HIS A 157 7.99 1.51 -2.69
N GLN A 158 8.34 2.69 -3.21
CA GLN A 158 8.16 3.03 -4.62
C GLN A 158 9.00 2.14 -5.52
N ILE A 159 10.26 1.88 -5.18
CA ILE A 159 11.16 1.00 -5.93
C ILE A 159 10.59 -0.43 -5.98
N LEU A 160 10.12 -0.97 -4.84
CA LEU A 160 9.48 -2.29 -4.81
C LEU A 160 8.28 -2.34 -5.76
N LEU A 161 7.40 -1.35 -5.69
CA LEU A 161 6.20 -1.32 -6.53
C LEU A 161 6.53 -1.14 -8.02
N HIS A 162 7.58 -0.38 -8.37
CA HIS A 162 8.06 -0.26 -9.74
C HIS A 162 8.79 -1.50 -10.26
N SER A 163 9.36 -2.31 -9.37
CA SER A 163 10.23 -3.45 -9.77
C SER A 163 9.57 -4.47 -10.69
N ILE A 164 8.25 -4.48 -10.75
CA ILE A 164 7.46 -5.40 -11.59
C ILE A 164 7.02 -4.78 -12.93
N ILE A 165 7.39 -3.52 -13.19
CA ILE A 165 7.08 -2.82 -14.43
C ILE A 165 8.28 -2.94 -15.36
N GLY A 166 8.08 -3.45 -16.56
CA GLY A 166 9.16 -3.55 -17.57
C GLY A 166 9.95 -4.84 -17.58
N ASP A 167 9.49 -5.89 -16.91
CA ASP A 167 9.98 -7.26 -17.03
C ASP A 167 9.25 -8.07 -18.11
#